data_0c7042c88e5159ae7787ab2a939434b4
#
_entry.id   0c7042c88e5159ae7787ab2a939434b4
#
_cell.length_a   1.000
_cell.length_b   1.000
_cell.length_c   1.000
_cell.angle_alpha   90.00
_cell.angle_beta   90.00
_cell.angle_gamma   90.00
#
_symmetry.space_group_name_H-M   'P 1'
#
loop_
_entity.id
_entity.type
_entity.pdbx_description
1 polymer ?
#
loop_
_entity_poly.entity_id
_entity_poly.type
_entity_poly.pdbx_seq_one_letter_code
_entity_poly.pdbx_strand_id
1 'polypeptide(L)'
;MKKALYLAFITGILSSSLSASNFDIGVSGSDRGINAFSLSIGDYYRVPQQEVMIIERSIPRDEMSVVYFLARESHRDARYISNLRLRGNSWWNISLRLGLNPRTLYRIDSRRHAGPPYGKSYGYAKNHHLRDSEIIDLVNVRFLSDYHHISPDEVIDRRRGGERYNRIDEHYRGAYRTQNREERGEERGSKGGRDDRGHGNNEGHRNER
;
A
#
# COMPACT_ATOMS: atom_id res chain seq x y z
N MET A 1 44.38 39.63 -25.81
CA MET A 1 44.41 39.37 -24.38
C MET A 1 42.95 39.15 -23.93
N LYS A 2 42.50 37.91 -23.82
CA LYS A 2 41.11 37.56 -23.42
C LYS A 2 41.19 36.97 -22.03
N LYS A 3 40.64 37.70 -21.02
CA LYS A 3 40.54 37.23 -19.63
C LYS A 3 39.29 36.36 -19.51
N ALA A 4 39.46 35.08 -19.25
CA ALA A 4 38.41 34.15 -18.93
C ALA A 4 38.04 34.25 -17.42
N LEU A 5 36.77 34.55 -17.13
CA LEU A 5 36.23 34.63 -15.80
C LEU A 5 35.64 33.25 -15.47
N TYR A 6 36.25 32.51 -14.53
CA TYR A 6 35.71 31.26 -14.02
C TYR A 6 34.73 31.58 -12.88
N LEU A 7 33.46 31.30 -13.12
CA LEU A 7 32.38 31.34 -12.10
C LEU A 7 32.30 29.97 -11.44
N ALA A 8 32.75 29.89 -10.19
CA ALA A 8 32.62 28.67 -9.38
C ALA A 8 31.18 28.56 -8.84
N PHE A 9 30.42 27.55 -9.31
CA PHE A 9 29.15 27.18 -8.77
C PHE A 9 29.38 26.25 -7.56
N ILE A 10 29.12 26.76 -6.36
CA ILE A 10 29.10 25.98 -5.14
C ILE A 10 27.69 25.38 -5.05
N THR A 11 27.57 24.10 -5.40
CA THR A 11 26.34 23.30 -5.15
C THR A 11 26.34 22.85 -3.70
N GLY A 12 25.58 23.56 -2.87
CA GLY A 12 25.27 23.14 -1.50
C GLY A 12 24.27 21.98 -1.54
N ILE A 13 24.72 20.78 -1.19
CA ILE A 13 23.86 19.62 -0.97
C ILE A 13 23.20 19.80 0.41
N LEU A 14 21.96 20.26 0.42
CA LEU A 14 21.12 20.20 1.64
C LEU A 14 20.63 18.75 1.80
N SER A 15 21.34 18.01 2.66
CA SER A 15 20.87 16.69 3.14
C SER A 15 19.75 16.91 4.17
N SER A 16 18.52 17.01 3.72
CA SER A 16 17.36 16.93 4.59
C SER A 16 17.11 15.48 4.99
N SER A 17 17.52 15.15 6.21
CA SER A 17 17.15 13.89 6.89
C SER A 17 15.63 13.89 7.07
N LEU A 18 14.90 13.15 6.23
CA LEU A 18 13.50 12.82 6.51
C LEU A 18 13.51 11.84 7.68
N SER A 19 13.26 12.35 8.88
CA SER A 19 12.86 11.52 10.00
C SER A 19 11.51 10.90 9.66
N ALA A 20 11.49 9.58 9.44
CA ALA A 20 10.27 8.81 9.39
C ALA A 20 9.65 8.84 10.79
N SER A 21 8.76 9.81 11.03
CA SER A 21 7.91 9.81 12.20
C SER A 21 6.92 8.65 12.03
N ASN A 22 7.08 7.61 12.84
CA ASN A 22 6.08 6.57 13.05
C ASN A 22 4.82 7.24 13.63
N PHE A 23 3.90 7.61 12.77
CA PHE A 23 2.57 8.02 13.17
C PHE A 23 1.78 6.75 13.56
N ASP A 24 1.89 6.40 14.85
CA ASP A 24 0.99 5.42 15.45
C ASP A 24 -0.36 6.10 15.72
N ILE A 25 -1.17 6.20 14.67
CA ILE A 25 -2.56 6.65 14.80
C ILE A 25 -3.34 5.44 15.30
N GLY A 26 -3.59 5.40 16.61
CA GLY A 26 -4.58 4.53 17.22
C GLY A 26 -5.94 4.79 16.53
N VAL A 27 -6.34 3.90 15.63
CA VAL A 27 -7.65 3.96 14.98
C VAL A 27 -8.69 3.48 15.97
N SER A 28 -9.12 4.39 16.85
CA SER A 28 -10.40 4.26 17.56
C SER A 28 -11.49 4.72 16.61
N GLY A 29 -12.43 3.83 16.31
CA GLY A 29 -13.52 4.11 15.38
C GLY A 29 -14.31 5.37 15.77
N SER A 30 -14.26 6.35 14.89
CA SER A 30 -15.24 7.43 14.84
C SER A 30 -15.48 7.83 13.39
N ASP A 31 -16.71 8.12 13.05
CA ASP A 31 -17.31 8.30 11.71
C ASP A 31 -16.70 9.37 10.79
N ARG A 32 -15.51 9.89 11.07
CA ARG A 32 -14.80 10.88 10.25
C ARG A 32 -13.29 10.67 10.15
N GLY A 33 -12.78 9.52 10.61
CA GLY A 33 -11.36 9.19 10.54
C GLY A 33 -10.96 8.63 9.16
N ILE A 34 -9.68 8.82 8.81
CA ILE A 34 -9.06 8.18 7.65
C ILE A 34 -9.28 6.67 7.77
N ASN A 35 -9.94 6.09 6.78
CA ASN A 35 -10.19 4.66 6.83
C ASN A 35 -8.91 3.88 6.47
N ALA A 36 -8.73 2.69 7.03
CA ALA A 36 -7.55 1.87 6.85
C ALA A 36 -7.22 1.59 5.37
N PHE A 37 -8.25 1.38 4.55
CA PHE A 37 -8.09 1.13 3.12
C PHE A 37 -7.53 2.34 2.36
N SER A 38 -7.96 3.55 2.70
CA SER A 38 -7.41 4.79 2.13
C SER A 38 -5.97 5.04 2.56
N LEU A 39 -5.60 4.62 3.78
CA LEU A 39 -4.20 4.62 4.22
C LEU A 39 -3.36 3.68 3.36
N SER A 40 -3.81 2.44 3.15
CA SER A 40 -3.12 1.46 2.30
C SER A 40 -2.93 1.96 0.87
N ILE A 41 -3.93 2.62 0.30
CA ILE A 41 -3.85 3.24 -1.03
C ILE A 41 -2.76 4.33 -1.05
N GLY A 42 -2.76 5.23 -0.07
CA GLY A 42 -1.74 6.28 0.03
C GLY A 42 -0.33 5.71 0.14
N ASP A 43 -0.14 4.71 0.98
CA ASP A 43 1.14 4.04 1.18
C ASP A 43 1.63 3.34 -0.09
N TYR A 44 0.76 2.56 -0.74
CA TYR A 44 1.11 1.78 -1.93
C TYR A 44 1.45 2.67 -3.14
N TYR A 45 0.65 3.71 -3.37
CA TYR A 45 0.87 4.64 -4.49
C TYR A 45 1.83 5.79 -4.13
N ARG A 46 2.31 5.86 -2.88
CA ARG A 46 3.21 6.89 -2.36
C ARG A 46 2.62 8.30 -2.51
N VAL A 47 1.37 8.43 -2.10
CA VAL A 47 0.60 9.67 -2.20
C VAL A 47 0.34 10.23 -0.81
N PRO A 48 0.47 11.55 -0.59
CA PRO A 48 0.13 12.16 0.69
C PRO A 48 -1.33 11.86 1.10
N GLN A 49 -1.54 11.49 2.37
CA GLN A 49 -2.87 11.12 2.88
C GLN A 49 -3.91 12.23 2.68
N GLN A 50 -3.48 13.48 2.74
CA GLN A 50 -4.36 14.63 2.50
C GLN A 50 -4.94 14.61 1.08
N GLU A 51 -4.16 14.21 0.07
CA GLU A 51 -4.63 14.08 -1.30
C GLU A 51 -5.63 12.93 -1.44
N VAL A 52 -5.34 11.79 -0.82
CA VAL A 52 -6.24 10.63 -0.79
C VAL A 52 -7.60 11.03 -0.19
N MET A 53 -7.60 11.74 0.94
CA MET A 53 -8.82 12.23 1.59
C MET A 53 -9.64 13.19 0.73
N ILE A 54 -8.98 14.04 -0.07
CA ILE A 54 -9.67 14.97 -0.98
C ILE A 54 -10.43 14.18 -2.05
N ILE A 55 -9.79 13.17 -2.63
CA ILE A 55 -10.41 12.36 -3.69
C ILE A 55 -11.49 11.44 -3.13
N GLU A 56 -11.31 10.88 -1.93
CA GLU A 56 -12.30 10.01 -1.26
C GLU A 56 -13.66 10.70 -1.02
N ARG A 57 -13.69 12.04 -0.93
CA ARG A 57 -14.93 12.76 -0.75
C ARG A 57 -15.88 12.69 -1.95
N SER A 58 -15.37 12.42 -3.14
CA SER A 58 -16.12 12.48 -4.40
C SER A 58 -16.07 11.18 -5.21
N ILE A 59 -15.08 10.32 -4.97
CA ILE A 59 -14.91 9.04 -5.67
C ILE A 59 -15.27 7.90 -4.70
N PRO A 60 -16.09 6.92 -5.13
CA PRO A 60 -16.36 5.72 -4.35
C PRO A 60 -15.07 5.02 -3.92
N ARG A 61 -15.07 4.53 -2.68
CA ARG A 61 -13.87 3.93 -2.06
C ARG A 61 -13.22 2.86 -2.92
N ASP A 62 -14.01 1.94 -3.46
CA ASP A 62 -13.50 0.83 -4.28
C ASP A 62 -12.94 1.30 -5.64
N GLU A 63 -13.23 2.53 -6.06
CA GLU A 63 -12.72 3.14 -7.29
C GLU A 63 -11.43 3.94 -7.08
N MET A 64 -11.08 4.25 -5.84
CA MET A 64 -9.90 5.07 -5.53
C MET A 64 -8.59 4.44 -6.00
N SER A 65 -8.45 3.13 -5.84
CA SER A 65 -7.28 2.38 -6.36
C SER A 65 -7.14 2.53 -7.87
N VAL A 66 -8.26 2.62 -8.62
CA VAL A 66 -8.25 2.83 -10.08
C VAL A 66 -7.77 4.24 -10.43
N VAL A 67 -8.19 5.26 -9.69
CA VAL A 67 -7.70 6.64 -9.88
C VAL A 67 -6.18 6.69 -9.78
N TYR A 68 -5.63 6.17 -8.69
CA TYR A 68 -4.18 6.23 -8.45
C TYR A 68 -3.38 5.28 -9.34
N PHE A 69 -3.95 4.12 -9.68
CA PHE A 69 -3.38 3.23 -10.69
C PHE A 69 -3.21 3.95 -12.03
N LEU A 70 -4.27 4.58 -12.52
CA LEU A 70 -4.23 5.33 -13.78
C LEU A 70 -3.33 6.56 -13.71
N ALA A 71 -3.27 7.24 -12.56
CA ALA A 71 -2.36 8.36 -12.33
C ALA A 71 -0.90 7.93 -12.49
N ARG A 72 -0.53 6.80 -11.88
CA ARG A 72 0.80 6.20 -11.98
C ARG A 72 1.14 5.79 -13.41
N GLU A 73 0.26 5.04 -14.06
CA GLU A 73 0.51 4.49 -15.40
C GLU A 73 0.55 5.56 -16.50
N SER A 74 -0.21 6.66 -16.34
CA SER A 74 -0.27 7.76 -17.32
C SER A 74 0.63 8.95 -16.98
N HIS A 75 1.24 8.97 -15.80
CA HIS A 75 1.95 10.13 -15.25
C HIS A 75 1.09 11.41 -15.21
N ARG A 76 -0.22 11.26 -14.96
CA ARG A 76 -1.20 12.35 -14.85
C ARG A 76 -1.64 12.54 -13.42
N ASP A 77 -2.07 13.76 -13.13
CA ASP A 77 -2.62 14.12 -11.82
C ASP A 77 -3.90 13.32 -11.50
N ALA A 78 -3.99 12.79 -10.26
CA ALA A 78 -5.13 11.99 -9.81
C ALA A 78 -6.43 12.79 -9.80
N ARG A 79 -6.38 14.11 -9.54
CA ARG A 79 -7.56 15.00 -9.60
C ARG A 79 -8.09 15.14 -11.02
N TYR A 80 -7.19 15.20 -12.01
CA TYR A 80 -7.59 15.21 -13.41
C TYR A 80 -8.38 13.94 -13.77
N ILE A 81 -7.89 12.78 -13.35
CA ILE A 81 -8.53 11.47 -13.59
C ILE A 81 -9.87 11.40 -12.86
N SER A 82 -9.92 11.81 -11.59
CA SER A 82 -11.15 11.88 -10.81
C SER A 82 -12.19 12.78 -11.48
N ASN A 83 -11.79 13.94 -12.01
CA ASN A 83 -12.68 14.82 -12.73
C ASN A 83 -13.24 14.19 -14.02
N LEU A 84 -12.44 13.37 -14.73
CA LEU A 84 -12.96 12.61 -15.88
C LEU A 84 -14.01 11.60 -15.43
N ARG A 85 -13.79 10.92 -14.32
CA ARG A 85 -14.75 9.96 -13.75
C ARG A 85 -16.06 10.63 -13.33
N LEU A 86 -15.98 11.74 -12.62
CA LEU A 86 -17.13 12.52 -12.17
C LEU A 86 -17.98 13.11 -13.31
N ARG A 87 -17.39 13.27 -14.50
CA ARG A 87 -18.11 13.63 -15.73
C ARG A 87 -18.79 12.42 -16.41
N GLY A 88 -18.85 11.27 -15.77
CA GLY A 88 -19.53 10.07 -16.27
C GLY A 88 -18.74 9.23 -17.26
N ASN A 89 -17.42 9.47 -17.43
CA ASN A 89 -16.61 8.59 -18.28
C ASN A 89 -16.39 7.23 -17.60
N SER A 90 -16.49 6.15 -18.37
CA SER A 90 -16.09 4.81 -17.91
C SER A 90 -14.57 4.72 -17.71
N TRP A 91 -14.11 3.82 -16.86
CA TRP A 91 -12.69 3.57 -16.64
C TRP A 91 -11.97 3.15 -17.92
N TRP A 92 -12.65 2.40 -18.78
CA TRP A 92 -12.16 2.05 -20.11
C TRP A 92 -11.87 3.30 -20.97
N ASN A 93 -12.84 4.21 -21.06
CA ASN A 93 -12.70 5.43 -21.88
C ASN A 93 -11.67 6.40 -21.28
N ILE A 94 -11.57 6.47 -19.95
CA ILE A 94 -10.53 7.24 -19.28
C ILE A 94 -9.15 6.71 -19.66
N SER A 95 -8.94 5.38 -19.62
CA SER A 95 -7.67 4.77 -20.03
C SER A 95 -7.28 5.14 -21.45
N LEU A 96 -8.23 5.02 -22.40
CA LEU A 96 -7.97 5.40 -23.79
C LEU A 96 -7.61 6.89 -23.92
N ARG A 97 -8.31 7.76 -23.21
CA ARG A 97 -8.04 9.21 -23.22
C ARG A 97 -6.67 9.55 -22.63
N LEU A 98 -6.17 8.74 -21.72
CA LEU A 98 -4.83 8.85 -21.15
C LEU A 98 -3.74 8.26 -22.05
N GLY A 99 -4.08 7.71 -23.21
CA GLY A 99 -3.15 7.05 -24.14
C GLY A 99 -2.75 5.64 -23.70
N LEU A 100 -3.45 5.07 -22.73
CA LEU A 100 -3.21 3.71 -22.24
C LEU A 100 -4.03 2.69 -23.01
N ASN A 101 -3.52 1.48 -23.17
CA ASN A 101 -4.27 0.39 -23.81
C ASN A 101 -4.96 -0.46 -22.73
N PRO A 102 -6.29 -0.31 -22.52
CA PRO A 102 -6.98 -1.01 -21.44
C PRO A 102 -7.00 -2.54 -21.62
N ARG A 103 -6.78 -3.06 -22.83
CA ARG A 103 -6.75 -4.51 -23.11
C ARG A 103 -5.52 -5.20 -22.49
N THR A 104 -4.43 -4.49 -22.31
CA THR A 104 -3.19 -5.01 -21.73
C THR A 104 -2.96 -4.48 -20.33
N LEU A 105 -3.45 -3.27 -20.02
CA LEU A 105 -3.22 -2.55 -18.78
C LEU A 105 -3.73 -3.30 -17.55
N TYR A 106 -4.94 -3.85 -17.64
CA TYR A 106 -5.64 -4.45 -16.48
C TYR A 106 -5.43 -5.96 -16.32
N ARG A 107 -4.49 -6.56 -17.04
CA ARG A 107 -4.25 -8.00 -16.95
C ARG A 107 -3.70 -8.41 -15.59
N ILE A 108 -4.26 -9.48 -15.03
CA ILE A 108 -3.76 -10.17 -13.85
C ILE A 108 -3.43 -11.61 -14.23
N ASP A 109 -2.30 -12.10 -13.78
CA ASP A 109 -1.93 -13.51 -13.96
C ASP A 109 -2.42 -14.31 -12.74
N SER A 110 -3.59 -14.91 -12.89
CA SER A 110 -4.15 -15.85 -11.92
C SER A 110 -3.88 -17.28 -12.37
N ARG A 111 -3.37 -18.10 -11.48
CA ARG A 111 -3.09 -19.53 -11.76
C ARG A 111 -4.32 -20.41 -11.59
N ARG A 112 -5.18 -20.09 -10.61
CA ARG A 112 -6.38 -20.87 -10.28
C ARG A 112 -7.64 -20.40 -10.99
N HIS A 113 -7.71 -19.11 -11.31
CA HIS A 113 -8.89 -18.48 -11.90
C HIS A 113 -8.65 -18.16 -13.39
N ALA A 114 -8.90 -19.15 -14.26
CA ALA A 114 -8.67 -18.99 -15.71
C ALA A 114 -9.79 -18.22 -16.43
N GLY A 115 -10.96 -18.01 -15.81
CA GLY A 115 -12.12 -17.33 -16.40
C GLY A 115 -12.06 -15.80 -16.27
N PRO A 116 -12.90 -15.09 -17.09
CA PRO A 116 -13.02 -13.64 -17.02
C PRO A 116 -13.46 -13.16 -15.62
N PRO A 117 -12.99 -11.97 -15.19
CA PRO A 117 -12.02 -11.09 -15.85
C PRO A 117 -10.56 -11.49 -15.60
N TYR A 118 -10.32 -12.58 -14.84
CA TYR A 118 -9.00 -13.04 -14.41
C TYR A 118 -8.39 -14.08 -15.34
N GLY A 119 -7.06 -14.26 -15.22
CA GLY A 119 -6.34 -15.34 -15.89
C GLY A 119 -6.05 -15.10 -17.39
N LYS A 120 -5.70 -16.20 -18.07
CA LYS A 120 -5.25 -16.19 -19.47
C LYS A 120 -6.39 -16.03 -20.48
N SER A 121 -7.51 -15.43 -20.12
CA SER A 121 -8.61 -15.15 -21.05
C SER A 121 -8.23 -14.07 -22.09
N TYR A 122 -7.12 -14.32 -22.78
CA TYR A 122 -6.58 -13.46 -23.84
C TYR A 122 -7.61 -13.13 -24.91
N GLY A 123 -8.49 -14.09 -25.22
CA GLY A 123 -9.59 -13.91 -26.16
C GLY A 123 -10.69 -12.99 -25.63
N TYR A 124 -10.96 -13.02 -24.33
CA TYR A 124 -12.00 -12.19 -23.72
C TYR A 124 -11.59 -10.71 -23.73
N ALA A 125 -10.41 -10.39 -23.22
CA ALA A 125 -9.92 -9.00 -23.20
C ALA A 125 -9.64 -8.43 -24.60
N LYS A 126 -9.35 -9.30 -25.61
CA LYS A 126 -9.12 -8.87 -26.98
C LYS A 126 -10.41 -8.43 -27.67
N ASN A 127 -11.54 -9.06 -27.38
CA ASN A 127 -12.81 -8.87 -28.10
C ASN A 127 -13.88 -8.13 -27.28
N HIS A 128 -13.67 -7.90 -25.98
CA HIS A 128 -14.64 -7.27 -25.08
C HIS A 128 -14.09 -6.00 -24.46
N HIS A 129 -14.96 -5.01 -24.31
CA HIS A 129 -14.70 -3.88 -23.41
C HIS A 129 -14.93 -4.36 -21.98
N LEU A 130 -13.91 -4.23 -21.11
CA LEU A 130 -14.09 -4.45 -19.69
C LEU A 130 -15.09 -3.42 -19.13
N ARG A 131 -16.04 -3.89 -18.35
CA ARG A 131 -16.96 -3.04 -17.61
C ARG A 131 -16.22 -2.37 -16.45
N ASP A 132 -16.75 -1.27 -15.95
CA ASP A 132 -16.17 -0.55 -14.80
C ASP A 132 -15.99 -1.47 -13.59
N SER A 133 -16.97 -2.34 -13.29
CA SER A 133 -16.86 -3.32 -12.19
C SER A 133 -15.70 -4.29 -12.37
N GLU A 134 -15.43 -4.74 -13.60
CA GLU A 134 -14.32 -5.65 -13.90
C GLU A 134 -12.96 -4.93 -13.76
N ILE A 135 -12.89 -3.66 -14.19
CA ILE A 135 -11.67 -2.85 -14.02
C ILE A 135 -11.41 -2.57 -12.53
N ILE A 136 -12.45 -2.24 -11.78
CA ILE A 136 -12.36 -2.04 -10.32
C ILE A 136 -11.85 -3.32 -9.64
N ASP A 137 -12.42 -4.47 -9.99
CA ASP A 137 -11.98 -5.75 -9.45
C ASP A 137 -10.52 -6.05 -9.77
N LEU A 138 -10.11 -5.91 -11.04
CA LEU A 138 -8.75 -6.19 -11.48
C LEU A 138 -7.71 -5.30 -10.79
N VAL A 139 -8.00 -4.01 -10.67
CA VAL A 139 -7.08 -3.06 -10.04
C VAL A 139 -6.98 -3.30 -8.54
N ASN A 140 -8.10 -3.53 -7.85
CA ASN A 140 -8.07 -3.82 -6.41
C ASN A 140 -7.40 -5.15 -6.08
N VAL A 141 -7.63 -6.19 -6.90
CA VAL A 141 -6.91 -7.47 -6.74
C VAL A 141 -5.41 -7.26 -6.86
N ARG A 142 -4.94 -6.54 -7.89
CA ARG A 142 -3.52 -6.20 -8.05
C ARG A 142 -3.00 -5.40 -6.86
N PHE A 143 -3.70 -4.33 -6.49
CA PHE A 143 -3.29 -3.47 -5.39
C PHE A 143 -3.11 -4.26 -4.08
N LEU A 144 -4.11 -5.04 -3.67
CA LEU A 144 -4.07 -5.81 -2.43
C LEU A 144 -3.02 -6.93 -2.47
N SER A 145 -2.88 -7.59 -3.64
CA SER A 145 -1.87 -8.62 -3.85
C SER A 145 -0.45 -8.06 -3.69
N ASP A 146 -0.16 -6.96 -4.35
CA ASP A 146 1.15 -6.32 -4.32
C ASP A 146 1.44 -5.71 -2.94
N TYR A 147 0.46 -5.03 -2.34
CA TYR A 147 0.62 -4.33 -1.07
C TYR A 147 0.83 -5.27 0.11
N HIS A 148 0.08 -6.37 0.15
CA HIS A 148 0.18 -7.37 1.22
C HIS A 148 1.10 -8.56 0.90
N HIS A 149 1.74 -8.56 -0.27
CA HIS A 149 2.62 -9.66 -0.73
C HIS A 149 1.92 -11.03 -0.74
N ILE A 150 0.64 -11.05 -1.12
CA ILE A 150 -0.17 -12.27 -1.24
C ILE A 150 -0.48 -12.58 -2.71
N SER A 151 -0.89 -13.80 -2.99
CA SER A 151 -1.22 -14.17 -4.38
C SER A 151 -2.51 -13.48 -4.85
N PRO A 152 -2.62 -13.10 -6.15
CA PRO A 152 -3.87 -12.63 -6.72
C PRO A 152 -5.03 -13.61 -6.50
N ASP A 153 -4.75 -14.92 -6.57
CA ASP A 153 -5.73 -15.99 -6.35
C ASP A 153 -6.37 -15.92 -4.98
N GLU A 154 -5.61 -15.56 -3.95
CA GLU A 154 -6.09 -15.44 -2.58
C GLU A 154 -7.06 -14.26 -2.42
N VAL A 155 -6.75 -13.12 -3.03
CA VAL A 155 -7.65 -11.96 -3.04
C VAL A 155 -8.93 -12.28 -3.80
N ILE A 156 -8.83 -12.97 -4.95
CA ILE A 156 -9.97 -13.38 -5.77
C ILE A 156 -10.88 -14.35 -5.00
N ASP A 157 -10.32 -15.33 -4.29
CA ASP A 157 -11.08 -16.29 -3.48
C ASP A 157 -11.92 -15.58 -2.40
N ARG A 158 -11.31 -14.63 -1.67
CA ARG A 158 -12.02 -13.84 -0.66
C ARG A 158 -13.13 -12.98 -1.28
N ARG A 159 -12.86 -12.34 -2.42
CA ARG A 159 -13.88 -11.57 -3.16
C ARG A 159 -15.06 -12.43 -3.61
N ARG A 160 -14.80 -13.64 -4.10
CA ARG A 160 -15.84 -14.61 -4.47
C ARG A 160 -16.64 -15.10 -3.26
N GLY A 161 -16.01 -15.14 -2.10
CA GLY A 161 -16.67 -15.38 -0.82
C GLY A 161 -17.52 -14.21 -0.32
N GLY A 162 -17.60 -13.09 -1.08
CA GLY A 162 -18.40 -11.91 -0.75
C GLY A 162 -17.70 -10.88 0.13
N GLU A 163 -16.42 -11.07 0.43
CA GLU A 163 -15.66 -10.13 1.26
C GLU A 163 -15.36 -8.85 0.50
N ARG A 164 -15.50 -7.68 1.14
CA ARG A 164 -15.21 -6.37 0.56
C ARG A 164 -13.71 -6.09 0.61
N TYR A 165 -13.19 -5.29 -0.34
CA TYR A 165 -11.75 -4.96 -0.41
C TYR A 165 -11.19 -4.35 0.87
N ASN A 166 -11.93 -3.45 1.52
CA ASN A 166 -11.50 -2.87 2.80
C ASN A 166 -11.38 -3.91 3.91
N ARG A 167 -12.23 -4.96 3.91
CA ARG A 167 -12.13 -6.05 4.88
C ARG A 167 -10.95 -6.97 4.60
N ILE A 168 -10.67 -7.21 3.33
CA ILE A 168 -9.48 -7.95 2.91
C ILE A 168 -8.22 -7.20 3.36
N ASP A 169 -8.17 -5.88 3.12
CA ASP A 169 -7.07 -5.02 3.58
C ASP A 169 -6.89 -5.06 5.11
N GLU A 170 -7.97 -4.88 5.87
CA GLU A 170 -7.97 -4.94 7.33
C GLU A 170 -7.46 -6.27 7.87
N HIS A 171 -7.86 -7.39 7.24
CA HIS A 171 -7.44 -8.73 7.63
C HIS A 171 -5.91 -8.87 7.57
N TYR A 172 -5.30 -8.51 6.44
CA TYR A 172 -3.84 -8.65 6.27
C TYR A 172 -3.04 -7.62 7.06
N ARG A 173 -3.55 -6.40 7.22
CA ARG A 173 -2.95 -5.42 8.13
C ARG A 173 -2.92 -5.91 9.59
N GLY A 174 -3.98 -6.57 10.04
CA GLY A 174 -4.05 -7.18 11.38
C GLY A 174 -3.00 -8.27 11.56
N ALA A 175 -2.84 -9.15 10.59
CA ALA A 175 -1.85 -10.23 10.61
C ALA A 175 -0.41 -9.69 10.73
N TYR A 176 -0.05 -8.66 9.97
CA TYR A 176 1.26 -8.00 10.06
C TYR A 176 1.54 -7.39 11.44
N ARG A 177 0.53 -6.77 12.08
CA ARG A 177 0.68 -6.19 13.41
C ARG A 177 0.91 -7.25 14.47
N THR A 178 0.24 -8.38 14.38
CA THR A 178 0.38 -9.49 15.31
C THR A 178 1.76 -10.14 15.19
N GLN A 179 2.20 -10.43 13.99
CA GLN A 179 3.52 -11.01 13.72
C GLN A 179 4.67 -10.10 14.22
N ASN A 180 4.64 -8.83 13.90
CA ASN A 180 5.65 -7.86 14.38
C ASN A 180 5.63 -7.67 15.90
N ARG A 181 4.50 -7.89 16.57
CA ARG A 181 4.39 -7.82 18.03
C ARG A 181 4.99 -9.06 18.69
N GLU A 182 4.79 -10.22 18.11
CA GLU A 182 5.38 -11.48 18.57
C GLU A 182 6.91 -11.46 18.40
N GLU A 183 7.44 -11.05 17.24
CA GLU A 183 8.87 -10.91 16.99
C GLU A 183 9.54 -9.92 17.98
N ARG A 184 8.92 -8.78 18.26
CA ARG A 184 9.42 -7.82 19.26
C ARG A 184 9.31 -8.33 20.70
N GLY A 185 8.34 -9.18 20.99
CA GLY A 185 8.16 -9.86 22.28
C GLY A 185 9.28 -10.86 22.54
N GLU A 186 9.64 -11.65 21.55
CA GLU A 186 10.74 -12.63 21.60
C GLU A 186 12.11 -11.95 21.73
N GLU A 187 12.38 -10.84 21.02
CA GLU A 187 13.63 -10.08 21.18
C GLU A 187 13.81 -9.50 22.60
N ARG A 188 12.73 -9.06 23.24
CA ARG A 188 12.77 -8.56 24.64
C ARG A 188 12.94 -9.69 25.64
N GLY A 189 12.34 -10.84 25.40
CA GLY A 189 12.49 -12.03 26.25
C GLY A 189 13.90 -12.61 26.21
N SER A 190 14.57 -12.55 25.06
CA SER A 190 15.95 -13.05 24.91
C SER A 190 17.02 -12.17 25.54
N LYS A 191 16.79 -10.88 25.73
CA LYS A 191 17.76 -9.95 26.34
C LYS A 191 17.64 -9.84 27.87
N GLY A 192 16.59 -10.39 28.49
CA GLY A 192 16.39 -10.36 29.94
C GLY A 192 17.02 -11.51 30.72
N GLY A 193 17.70 -12.46 30.07
CA GLY A 193 18.16 -13.70 30.67
C GLY A 193 19.65 -13.81 30.99
N ARG A 194 20.41 -12.71 31.08
CA ARG A 194 21.83 -12.77 31.42
C ARG A 194 22.20 -11.62 32.36
N ASP A 195 21.94 -11.77 33.65
CA ASP A 195 22.69 -11.16 34.74
C ASP A 195 22.06 -11.58 36.06
N ASP A 196 22.32 -12.79 36.49
CA ASP A 196 22.28 -13.15 37.91
C ASP A 196 23.23 -14.34 38.14
N ARG A 197 24.54 -14.04 38.15
CA ARG A 197 25.54 -14.93 38.75
C ARG A 197 26.12 -14.25 39.96
N GLY A 198 25.65 -14.75 41.07
CA GLY A 198 26.06 -14.63 42.40
C GLY A 198 27.49 -14.17 42.67
N HIS A 199 27.58 -13.23 43.58
CA HIS A 199 28.73 -13.08 44.44
C HIS A 199 28.34 -13.54 45.86
N GLY A 200 28.56 -14.82 46.08
CA GLY A 200 28.61 -15.38 47.43
C GLY A 200 29.98 -15.06 48.05
N ASN A 201 30.06 -14.05 48.85
CA ASN A 201 31.22 -13.88 49.76
C ASN A 201 30.93 -14.56 51.09
N ASN A 202 31.66 -15.65 51.26
CA ASN A 202 31.80 -16.38 52.51
C ASN A 202 32.97 -15.74 53.29
N GLU A 203 32.70 -14.95 54.33
CA GLU A 203 33.71 -14.61 55.33
C GLU A 203 33.31 -15.19 56.68
N GLY A 204 33.99 -16.24 56.99
CA GLY A 204 34.03 -16.79 58.35
C GLY A 204 34.75 -15.85 59.30
N HIS A 205 34.17 -15.58 60.42
CA HIS A 205 34.88 -15.11 61.62
C HIS A 205 34.69 -16.09 62.76
N ARG A 206 35.83 -16.79 62.96
CA ARG A 206 36.22 -17.48 64.19
C ARG A 206 36.41 -16.43 65.29
N ASN A 207 35.85 -16.62 66.41
CA ASN A 207 36.44 -16.11 67.62
C ASN A 207 36.21 -17.04 68.78
N GLU A 208 37.36 -17.31 69.35
CA GLU A 208 37.57 -17.99 70.65
C GLU A 208 37.17 -17.16 71.82
N ARG A 209 36.69 -17.77 72.77
CA ARG A 209 36.92 -17.84 74.25
C ARG A 209 35.63 -17.97 74.98
#